data_83abb2f7e75eca661f585ab16c8637f3
#
_entry.id   83abb2f7e75eca661f585ab16c8637f3
#
_cell.length_a   1.000
_cell.length_b   1.000
_cell.length_c   1.000
_cell.angle_alpha   90.00
_cell.angle_beta   90.00
_cell.angle_gamma   90.00
#
_symmetry.space_group_name_H-M   'P 1'
#
loop_
_entity.id
_entity.type
_entity.pdbx_description
1 polymer ?
#
loop_
_entity_poly.entity_id
_entity_poly.type
_entity_poly.pdbx_seq_one_letter_code
_entity_poly.pdbx_strand_id
1 'polypeptide(L)'
;MPVVRALLFDVQGTATDFFSTLCEEARRISPAPGVDWPDVVRRWRAGYFAALKDARAHHNGWLSVHSVYRGALDDVLEDGVLSVAQRDELTLAWQRLRPWPDVVPGLTRLKTAFTLATLSNTDVSALVNISKRAGLPWDAVFAAEMAGVFKPDPAIYRMAGTYLGLEPAEIMMVASHKYDLRAAAALGFGTAFVARPLEFGPGGAADVAYSAEFDVNASDFLDLAEQLGC
;
A
#
# COMPACT_ATOMS: atom_id res chain seq x y z
N MET A 1 19.48 13.18 -17.43
CA MET A 1 18.22 12.47 -17.09
C MET A 1 17.13 13.50 -16.97
N PRO A 2 15.89 13.24 -17.38
CA PRO A 2 14.78 14.14 -17.09
C PRO A 2 14.68 14.34 -15.59
N VAL A 3 14.27 15.52 -15.17
CA VAL A 3 14.13 15.86 -13.76
C VAL A 3 12.83 15.24 -13.25
N VAL A 4 12.91 14.41 -12.21
CA VAL A 4 11.73 13.89 -11.51
C VAL A 4 10.94 15.05 -10.91
N ARG A 5 9.63 15.08 -11.15
CA ARG A 5 8.70 16.15 -10.73
C ARG A 5 7.61 15.65 -9.80
N ALA A 6 7.28 14.36 -9.90
CA ALA A 6 6.25 13.72 -9.07
C ALA A 6 6.74 12.40 -8.49
N LEU A 7 6.27 12.09 -7.28
CA LEU A 7 6.47 10.81 -6.61
C LEU A 7 5.11 10.12 -6.48
N LEU A 8 5.02 8.88 -6.98
CA LEU A 8 3.85 8.01 -6.80
C LEU A 8 4.13 7.01 -5.69
N PHE A 9 3.29 6.98 -4.67
CA PHE A 9 3.49 6.15 -3.49
C PHE A 9 2.54 4.96 -3.47
N ASP A 10 3.09 3.75 -3.33
CA ASP A 10 2.31 2.67 -2.76
C ASP A 10 1.98 2.98 -1.30
N VAL A 11 0.79 2.56 -0.83
CA VAL A 11 0.30 2.97 0.50
C VAL A 11 0.27 1.81 1.48
N GLN A 12 -0.38 0.69 1.12
CA GLN A 12 -0.57 -0.42 2.05
C GLN A 12 0.72 -1.24 2.21
N GLY A 13 1.35 -1.14 3.37
CA GLY A 13 2.66 -1.72 3.68
C GLY A 13 3.80 -0.73 3.49
N THR A 14 3.81 0.05 2.41
CA THR A 14 4.85 1.04 2.13
C THR A 14 4.73 2.30 3.01
N ALA A 15 3.60 2.99 2.96
CA ALA A 15 3.35 4.18 3.77
C ALA A 15 2.65 3.88 5.10
N THR A 16 1.99 2.73 5.23
CA THR A 16 1.18 2.39 6.40
C THR A 16 1.54 1.05 7.00
N ASP A 17 1.51 0.99 8.35
CA ASP A 17 1.63 -0.23 9.14
C ASP A 17 0.27 -0.92 9.25
N PHE A 18 -0.02 -1.77 8.29
CA PHE A 18 -1.26 -2.55 8.33
C PHE A 18 -1.21 -3.61 9.43
N PHE A 19 -0.05 -4.23 9.67
CA PHE A 19 0.05 -5.37 10.58
C PHE A 19 -0.30 -4.98 12.02
N SER A 20 0.38 -3.97 12.57
CA SER A 20 0.12 -3.53 13.95
C SER A 20 -1.28 -2.95 14.08
N THR A 21 -1.73 -2.16 13.08
CA THR A 21 -3.08 -1.58 13.07
C THR A 21 -4.15 -2.66 13.16
N LEU A 22 -4.09 -3.68 12.31
CA LEU A 22 -5.09 -4.75 12.27
C LEU A 22 -5.03 -5.65 13.49
N CYS A 23 -3.85 -5.96 14.01
CA CYS A 23 -3.71 -6.73 15.24
C CYS A 23 -4.34 -6.02 16.45
N GLU A 24 -4.17 -4.70 16.54
CA GLU A 24 -4.78 -3.90 17.61
C GLU A 24 -6.30 -3.80 17.46
N GLU A 25 -6.78 -3.50 16.25
CA GLU A 25 -8.23 -3.43 15.98
C GLU A 25 -8.91 -4.78 16.23
N ALA A 26 -8.29 -5.89 15.83
CA ALA A 26 -8.81 -7.22 16.07
C ALA A 26 -8.94 -7.52 17.58
N ARG A 27 -7.92 -7.19 18.37
CA ARG A 27 -7.98 -7.35 19.84
C ARG A 27 -9.02 -6.45 20.50
N ARG A 28 -9.21 -5.24 19.98
CA ARG A 28 -10.22 -4.31 20.45
C ARG A 28 -11.65 -4.83 20.19
N ILE A 29 -11.88 -5.40 19.01
CA ILE A 29 -13.20 -5.91 18.58
C ILE A 29 -13.51 -7.24 19.26
N SER A 30 -12.52 -8.11 19.42
CA SER A 30 -12.66 -9.40 20.09
C SER A 30 -11.55 -9.61 21.12
N PRO A 31 -11.83 -9.34 22.38
CA PRO A 31 -10.91 -9.63 23.47
C PRO A 31 -10.86 -11.13 23.83
N ALA A 32 -11.45 -12.02 23.00
CA ALA A 32 -11.48 -13.45 23.23
C ALA A 32 -10.07 -14.02 23.36
N PRO A 33 -9.74 -14.74 24.46
CA PRO A 33 -8.46 -15.39 24.61
C PRO A 33 -8.29 -16.53 23.60
N GLY A 34 -7.07 -16.74 23.13
CA GLY A 34 -6.72 -17.91 22.31
C GLY A 34 -6.65 -17.70 20.80
N VAL A 35 -6.99 -16.52 20.28
CA VAL A 35 -6.81 -16.20 18.86
C VAL A 35 -5.43 -15.61 18.63
N ASP A 36 -4.64 -16.24 17.76
CA ASP A 36 -3.35 -15.68 17.29
C ASP A 36 -3.59 -14.63 16.18
N TRP A 37 -3.95 -13.40 16.60
CA TRP A 37 -4.20 -12.30 15.68
C TRP A 37 -3.02 -11.99 14.73
N PRO A 38 -1.76 -12.04 15.18
CA PRO A 38 -0.61 -11.95 14.29
C PRO A 38 -0.65 -12.94 13.13
N ASP A 39 -0.94 -14.21 13.39
CA ASP A 39 -1.06 -15.22 12.35
C ASP A 39 -2.27 -14.98 11.44
N VAL A 40 -3.43 -14.68 12.04
CA VAL A 40 -4.64 -14.32 11.30
C VAL A 40 -4.39 -13.16 10.34
N VAL A 41 -3.75 -12.07 10.78
CA VAL A 41 -3.48 -10.90 9.94
C VAL A 41 -2.54 -11.24 8.77
N ARG A 42 -1.51 -12.07 9.01
CA ARG A 42 -0.62 -12.53 7.92
C ARG A 42 -1.37 -13.38 6.89
N ARG A 43 -2.16 -14.34 7.34
CA ARG A 43 -2.99 -15.19 6.45
C ARG A 43 -4.04 -14.35 5.71
N TRP A 44 -4.65 -13.38 6.39
CA TRP A 44 -5.61 -12.46 5.78
C TRP A 44 -4.96 -11.66 4.62
N ARG A 45 -3.76 -11.09 4.88
CA ARG A 45 -3.01 -10.38 3.82
C ARG A 45 -2.62 -11.31 2.67
N ALA A 46 -2.22 -12.55 2.96
CA ALA A 46 -1.91 -13.55 1.93
C ALA A 46 -3.16 -13.92 1.09
N GLY A 47 -4.32 -14.09 1.72
CA GLY A 47 -5.60 -14.32 1.05
C GLY A 47 -5.98 -13.20 0.10
N TYR A 48 -5.80 -11.94 0.51
CA TYR A 48 -5.98 -10.79 -0.36
C TYR A 48 -5.10 -10.87 -1.62
N PHE A 49 -3.80 -11.16 -1.49
CA PHE A 49 -2.92 -11.28 -2.65
C PHE A 49 -3.31 -12.45 -3.58
N ALA A 50 -3.74 -13.57 -3.00
CA ALA A 50 -4.23 -14.71 -3.78
C ALA A 50 -5.49 -14.33 -4.59
N ALA A 51 -6.45 -13.65 -3.97
CA ALA A 51 -7.66 -13.18 -4.63
C ALA A 51 -7.37 -12.17 -5.76
N LEU A 52 -6.44 -11.23 -5.56
CA LEU A 52 -6.03 -10.31 -6.62
C LEU A 52 -5.36 -11.01 -7.79
N LYS A 53 -4.56 -12.05 -7.52
CA LYS A 53 -3.94 -12.87 -8.57
C LYS A 53 -4.99 -13.61 -9.39
N ASP A 54 -6.00 -14.16 -8.73
CA ASP A 54 -7.11 -14.86 -9.37
C ASP A 54 -7.98 -13.89 -10.20
N ALA A 55 -8.35 -12.75 -9.66
CA ALA A 55 -9.11 -11.71 -10.36
C ALA A 55 -8.42 -11.26 -11.66
N ARG A 56 -7.10 -11.10 -11.63
CA ARG A 56 -6.31 -10.76 -12.82
C ARG A 56 -6.32 -11.87 -13.88
N ALA A 57 -6.23 -13.14 -13.44
CA ALA A 57 -6.21 -14.28 -14.33
C ALA A 57 -7.54 -14.46 -15.09
N HIS A 58 -8.67 -14.10 -14.46
CA HIS A 58 -10.01 -14.35 -15.01
C HIS A 58 -10.69 -13.13 -15.63
N HIS A 59 -10.08 -11.95 -15.60
CA HIS A 59 -10.61 -10.69 -16.18
C HIS A 59 -12.06 -10.37 -15.74
N ASN A 60 -12.41 -10.64 -14.48
CA ASN A 60 -13.77 -10.53 -13.95
C ASN A 60 -14.24 -9.08 -13.68
N GLY A 61 -13.57 -8.08 -14.28
CA GLY A 61 -13.83 -6.67 -14.00
C GLY A 61 -13.27 -6.20 -12.64
N TRP A 62 -13.68 -5.01 -12.20
CA TRP A 62 -13.25 -4.47 -10.92
C TRP A 62 -13.96 -5.15 -9.76
N LEU A 63 -13.20 -5.64 -8.81
CA LEU A 63 -13.71 -6.09 -7.50
C LEU A 63 -13.29 -5.06 -6.45
N SER A 64 -14.27 -4.54 -5.68
CA SER A 64 -13.94 -3.69 -4.52
C SER A 64 -12.96 -4.41 -3.60
N VAL A 65 -11.88 -3.73 -3.29
CA VAL A 65 -10.85 -4.28 -2.38
C VAL A 65 -11.41 -4.50 -0.99
N HIS A 66 -12.38 -3.70 -0.56
CA HIS A 66 -13.12 -3.95 0.67
C HIS A 66 -13.81 -5.34 0.66
N SER A 67 -14.48 -5.69 -0.45
CA SER A 67 -15.12 -7.02 -0.59
C SER A 67 -14.08 -8.15 -0.63
N VAL A 68 -12.94 -7.93 -1.28
CA VAL A 68 -11.83 -8.90 -1.30
C VAL A 68 -11.29 -9.14 0.11
N TYR A 69 -11.05 -8.07 0.88
CA TYR A 69 -10.63 -8.22 2.27
C TYR A 69 -11.69 -8.90 3.14
N ARG A 70 -12.98 -8.59 2.92
CA ARG A 70 -14.04 -9.22 3.68
C ARG A 70 -14.09 -10.74 3.42
N GLY A 71 -14.06 -11.16 2.16
CA GLY A 71 -14.01 -12.58 1.79
C GLY A 71 -12.76 -13.29 2.34
N ALA A 72 -11.58 -12.69 2.17
CA ALA A 72 -10.33 -13.26 2.70
C ALA A 72 -10.33 -13.37 4.24
N LEU A 73 -11.03 -12.48 4.95
CA LEU A 73 -11.21 -12.61 6.41
C LEU A 73 -12.10 -13.81 6.76
N ASP A 74 -13.16 -14.03 5.99
CA ASP A 74 -14.03 -15.19 6.19
C ASP A 74 -13.31 -16.52 5.99
N ASP A 75 -12.42 -16.57 4.99
CA ASP A 75 -11.63 -17.77 4.69
C ASP A 75 -10.61 -18.13 5.78
N VAL A 76 -10.09 -17.14 6.52
CA VAL A 76 -9.03 -17.37 7.51
C VAL A 76 -9.53 -17.48 8.95
N LEU A 77 -10.75 -17.03 9.25
CA LEU A 77 -11.34 -17.10 10.59
C LEU A 77 -12.37 -18.22 10.67
N GLU A 78 -12.22 -19.04 11.70
CA GLU A 78 -13.21 -20.07 12.04
C GLU A 78 -14.58 -19.45 12.39
N ASP A 79 -15.62 -20.24 12.18
CA ASP A 79 -16.98 -19.84 12.57
C ASP A 79 -17.08 -19.63 14.09
N GLY A 80 -17.80 -18.57 14.46
CA GLY A 80 -18.02 -18.23 15.86
C GLY A 80 -16.93 -17.40 16.54
N VAL A 81 -15.75 -17.21 15.92
CA VAL A 81 -14.69 -16.34 16.47
C VAL A 81 -15.12 -14.87 16.46
N LEU A 82 -15.73 -14.41 15.39
CA LEU A 82 -16.35 -13.09 15.26
C LEU A 82 -17.77 -13.21 14.69
N SER A 83 -18.68 -12.40 15.20
CA SER A 83 -19.99 -12.20 14.57
C SER A 83 -19.84 -11.50 13.21
N VAL A 84 -20.89 -11.55 12.37
CA VAL A 84 -20.91 -10.85 11.08
C VAL A 84 -20.58 -9.36 11.24
N ALA A 85 -21.22 -8.68 12.19
CA ALA A 85 -20.97 -7.26 12.46
C ALA A 85 -19.52 -6.96 12.89
N GLN A 86 -18.92 -7.85 13.67
CA GLN A 86 -17.51 -7.72 14.07
C GLN A 86 -16.54 -7.95 12.90
N ARG A 87 -16.87 -8.90 11.99
CA ARG A 87 -16.09 -9.10 10.76
C ARG A 87 -16.16 -7.88 9.85
N ASP A 88 -17.33 -7.26 9.71
CA ASP A 88 -17.52 -6.04 8.94
C ASP A 88 -16.74 -4.87 9.56
N GLU A 89 -16.81 -4.70 10.88
CA GLU A 89 -16.06 -3.67 11.59
C GLU A 89 -14.53 -3.86 11.46
N LEU A 90 -14.04 -5.10 11.59
CA LEU A 90 -12.63 -5.41 11.44
C LEU A 90 -12.15 -5.18 9.99
N THR A 91 -12.98 -5.52 9.00
CA THR A 91 -12.65 -5.24 7.59
C THR A 91 -12.50 -3.74 7.33
N LEU A 92 -13.30 -2.89 7.97
CA LEU A 92 -13.17 -1.44 7.87
C LEU A 92 -11.85 -0.91 8.47
N ALA A 93 -11.11 -1.70 9.26
CA ALA A 93 -9.79 -1.30 9.75
C ALA A 93 -8.78 -1.08 8.62
N TRP A 94 -8.95 -1.72 7.46
CA TRP A 94 -8.14 -1.46 6.25
C TRP A 94 -8.29 -0.03 5.71
N GLN A 95 -9.33 0.69 6.10
CA GLN A 95 -9.55 2.10 5.78
C GLN A 95 -9.03 3.05 6.87
N ARG A 96 -8.43 2.50 7.94
CA ARG A 96 -7.98 3.25 9.12
C ARG A 96 -6.51 2.96 9.47
N LEU A 97 -5.74 2.49 8.49
CA LEU A 97 -4.34 2.15 8.67
C LEU A 97 -3.54 3.35 9.19
N ARG A 98 -2.64 3.08 10.12
CA ARG A 98 -1.73 4.12 10.65
C ARG A 98 -0.48 4.21 9.79
N PRO A 99 0.05 5.42 9.57
CA PRO A 99 1.32 5.58 8.88
C PRO A 99 2.46 5.03 9.75
N TRP A 100 3.56 4.63 9.10
CA TRP A 100 4.82 4.45 9.81
C TRP A 100 5.28 5.80 10.40
N PRO A 101 6.07 5.81 11.49
CA PRO A 101 6.46 7.05 12.17
C PRO A 101 7.21 8.07 11.30
N ASP A 102 7.95 7.58 10.30
CA ASP A 102 8.74 8.36 9.35
C ASP A 102 7.92 9.00 8.23
N VAL A 103 6.69 8.54 8.00
CA VAL A 103 5.92 8.86 6.78
C VAL A 103 5.46 10.30 6.75
N VAL A 104 4.78 10.78 7.80
CA VAL A 104 4.26 12.17 7.80
C VAL A 104 5.41 13.18 7.72
N PRO A 105 6.49 13.09 8.52
CA PRO A 105 7.60 14.02 8.41
C PRO A 105 8.36 13.88 7.07
N GLY A 106 8.57 12.66 6.56
CA GLY A 106 9.22 12.43 5.28
C GLY A 106 8.42 13.01 4.11
N LEU A 107 7.11 12.75 4.05
CA LEU A 107 6.21 13.33 3.03
C LEU A 107 6.18 14.87 3.10
N THR A 108 6.21 15.44 4.31
CA THR A 108 6.23 16.90 4.49
C THR A 108 7.49 17.51 3.87
N ARG A 109 8.64 16.87 4.01
CA ARG A 109 9.89 17.29 3.36
C ARG A 109 9.81 17.14 1.85
N LEU A 110 9.44 15.96 1.35
CA LEU A 110 9.32 15.66 -0.09
C LEU A 110 8.35 16.60 -0.82
N LYS A 111 7.26 16.99 -0.16
CA LYS A 111 6.25 17.90 -0.72
C LYS A 111 6.79 19.30 -1.05
N THR A 112 7.92 19.68 -0.49
CA THR A 112 8.54 20.98 -0.79
C THR A 112 9.13 21.04 -2.19
N ALA A 113 9.46 19.89 -2.80
CA ALA A 113 10.12 19.80 -4.10
C ALA A 113 9.32 19.00 -5.15
N PHE A 114 8.44 18.10 -4.72
CA PHE A 114 7.74 17.17 -5.61
C PHE A 114 6.21 17.25 -5.44
N THR A 115 5.49 16.94 -6.52
CA THR A 115 4.07 16.59 -6.42
C THR A 115 3.97 15.18 -5.84
N LEU A 116 3.19 14.99 -4.77
CA LEU A 116 3.02 13.71 -4.10
C LEU A 116 1.65 13.10 -4.41
N ALA A 117 1.62 11.91 -4.98
CA ALA A 117 0.37 11.22 -5.23
C ALA A 117 0.44 9.75 -4.78
N THR A 118 -0.71 9.18 -4.46
CA THR A 118 -0.80 7.73 -4.18
C THR A 118 -0.94 6.95 -5.47
N LEU A 119 -0.48 5.68 -5.48
CA LEU A 119 -0.85 4.68 -6.47
C LEU A 119 -0.90 3.31 -5.79
N SER A 120 -2.07 2.90 -5.35
CA SER A 120 -2.21 1.71 -4.50
C SER A 120 -3.32 0.77 -4.98
N ASN A 121 -3.11 -0.53 -4.75
CA ASN A 121 -4.09 -1.58 -5.04
C ASN A 121 -5.20 -1.56 -3.99
N THR A 122 -6.07 -0.55 -4.05
CA THR A 122 -7.19 -0.39 -3.11
C THR A 122 -8.31 0.46 -3.72
N ASP A 123 -9.41 0.61 -2.97
CA ASP A 123 -10.51 1.50 -3.31
C ASP A 123 -10.14 2.96 -2.99
N VAL A 124 -10.64 3.91 -3.77
CA VAL A 124 -10.40 5.36 -3.57
C VAL A 124 -10.84 5.80 -2.17
N SER A 125 -12.00 5.32 -1.72
CA SER A 125 -12.55 5.64 -0.40
C SER A 125 -11.61 5.24 0.74
N ALA A 126 -10.93 4.10 0.61
CA ALA A 126 -9.96 3.63 1.60
C ALA A 126 -8.76 4.59 1.69
N LEU A 127 -8.19 5.01 0.55
CA LEU A 127 -7.08 5.98 0.53
C LEU A 127 -7.47 7.33 1.13
N VAL A 128 -8.66 7.83 0.79
CA VAL A 128 -9.20 9.09 1.35
C VAL A 128 -9.33 8.99 2.87
N ASN A 129 -9.90 7.89 3.38
CA ASN A 129 -10.09 7.69 4.81
C ASN A 129 -8.76 7.56 5.56
N ILE A 130 -7.81 6.77 5.04
CA ILE A 130 -6.46 6.64 5.58
C ILE A 130 -5.78 8.01 5.62
N SER A 131 -5.77 8.71 4.49
CA SER A 131 -5.06 10.00 4.33
C SER A 131 -5.60 11.06 5.28
N LYS A 132 -6.92 11.20 5.34
CA LYS A 132 -7.58 12.17 6.21
C LYS A 132 -7.33 11.87 7.70
N ARG A 133 -7.39 10.59 8.09
CA ARG A 133 -7.18 10.17 9.47
C ARG A 133 -5.73 10.33 9.92
N ALA A 134 -4.79 10.04 9.03
CA ALA A 134 -3.35 10.05 9.30
C ALA A 134 -2.68 11.40 9.01
N GLY A 135 -3.38 12.37 8.43
CA GLY A 135 -2.80 13.65 8.05
C GLY A 135 -1.79 13.54 6.91
N LEU A 136 -1.99 12.58 6.00
CA LEU A 136 -1.05 12.37 4.88
C LEU A 136 -1.23 13.47 3.82
N PRO A 137 -0.17 14.22 3.48
CA PRO A 137 -0.26 15.46 2.70
C PRO A 137 -0.19 15.23 1.18
N TRP A 138 -0.95 14.27 0.64
CA TRP A 138 -0.99 14.02 -0.80
C TRP A 138 -1.54 15.22 -1.57
N ASP A 139 -1.01 15.46 -2.77
CA ASP A 139 -1.55 16.42 -3.73
C ASP A 139 -2.63 15.77 -4.61
N ALA A 140 -2.50 14.46 -4.86
CA ALA A 140 -3.51 13.68 -5.58
C ALA A 140 -3.64 12.26 -4.99
N VAL A 141 -4.83 11.66 -5.16
CA VAL A 141 -5.11 10.29 -4.70
C VAL A 141 -5.48 9.45 -5.91
N PHE A 142 -4.62 8.48 -6.25
CA PHE A 142 -4.89 7.50 -7.29
C PHE A 142 -4.95 6.09 -6.69
N ALA A 143 -5.94 5.34 -7.13
CA ALA A 143 -6.21 3.97 -6.70
C ALA A 143 -6.41 3.06 -7.92
N ALA A 144 -6.18 1.78 -7.74
CA ALA A 144 -6.44 0.76 -8.75
C ALA A 144 -7.90 0.76 -9.23
N GLU A 145 -8.84 1.10 -8.35
CA GLU A 145 -10.25 1.28 -8.69
C GLU A 145 -10.47 2.24 -9.86
N MET A 146 -9.69 3.32 -9.96
CA MET A 146 -9.82 4.31 -11.03
C MET A 146 -9.40 3.77 -12.40
N ALA A 147 -8.48 2.81 -12.42
CA ALA A 147 -8.05 2.13 -13.64
C ALA A 147 -8.87 0.87 -13.95
N GLY A 148 -9.65 0.38 -12.99
CA GLY A 148 -10.39 -0.88 -13.10
C GLY A 148 -9.50 -2.13 -13.16
N VAL A 149 -8.20 -1.98 -12.84
CA VAL A 149 -7.20 -3.06 -12.85
C VAL A 149 -6.22 -2.90 -11.69
N PHE A 150 -5.55 -3.99 -11.30
CA PHE A 150 -4.60 -4.00 -10.20
C PHE A 150 -3.15 -3.94 -10.69
N LYS A 151 -2.26 -3.29 -9.93
CA LYS A 151 -0.82 -3.43 -10.12
C LYS A 151 -0.44 -4.92 -10.12
N PRO A 152 0.46 -5.36 -10.99
CA PRO A 152 1.35 -4.57 -11.84
C PRO A 152 0.84 -4.33 -13.29
N ASP A 153 -0.47 -4.22 -13.54
CA ASP A 153 -0.97 -3.92 -14.88
C ASP A 153 -0.47 -2.54 -15.34
N PRO A 154 0.10 -2.41 -16.56
CA PRO A 154 0.61 -1.14 -17.08
C PRO A 154 -0.41 -0.01 -17.13
N ALA A 155 -1.70 -0.32 -17.26
CA ALA A 155 -2.75 0.68 -17.39
C ALA A 155 -2.85 1.59 -16.15
N ILE A 156 -2.62 1.04 -14.94
CA ILE A 156 -2.71 1.82 -13.70
C ILE A 156 -1.60 2.86 -13.60
N TYR A 157 -0.37 2.55 -14.05
CA TYR A 157 0.76 3.49 -14.04
C TYR A 157 0.57 4.58 -15.08
N ARG A 158 0.14 4.19 -16.30
CA ARG A 158 -0.16 5.14 -17.39
C ARG A 158 -1.29 6.09 -17.01
N MET A 159 -2.32 5.60 -16.34
CA MET A 159 -3.41 6.43 -15.82
C MET A 159 -2.87 7.54 -14.91
N ALA A 160 -1.99 7.21 -13.96
CA ALA A 160 -1.41 8.20 -13.05
C ALA A 160 -0.58 9.25 -13.81
N GLY A 161 0.25 8.85 -14.76
CA GLY A 161 0.99 9.77 -15.63
C GLY A 161 0.07 10.71 -16.40
N THR A 162 -1.00 10.18 -16.99
CA THR A 162 -2.01 10.96 -17.71
C THR A 162 -2.68 12.01 -16.81
N TYR A 163 -3.09 11.63 -15.60
CA TYR A 163 -3.74 12.57 -14.68
C TYR A 163 -2.78 13.62 -14.12
N LEU A 164 -1.50 13.31 -13.99
CA LEU A 164 -0.47 14.27 -13.60
C LEU A 164 -0.01 15.16 -14.76
N GLY A 165 -0.30 14.78 -16.00
CA GLY A 165 0.21 15.49 -17.20
C GLY A 165 1.73 15.39 -17.33
N LEU A 166 2.32 14.26 -16.93
CA LEU A 166 3.76 14.03 -16.90
C LEU A 166 4.13 12.78 -17.69
N GLU A 167 5.31 12.83 -18.32
CA GLU A 167 5.91 11.66 -18.95
C GLU A 167 6.45 10.69 -17.89
N PRO A 168 6.52 9.37 -18.16
CA PRO A 168 7.01 8.38 -17.19
C PRO A 168 8.34 8.75 -16.56
N ALA A 169 9.29 9.26 -17.33
CA ALA A 169 10.62 9.63 -16.86
C ALA A 169 10.66 10.87 -15.92
N GLU A 170 9.55 11.60 -15.81
CA GLU A 170 9.37 12.71 -14.86
C GLU A 170 8.71 12.26 -13.53
N ILE A 171 8.39 10.96 -13.41
CA ILE A 171 7.69 10.38 -12.27
C ILE A 171 8.55 9.27 -11.66
N MET A 172 8.62 9.21 -10.33
CA MET A 172 9.28 8.12 -9.62
C MET A 172 8.24 7.34 -8.80
N MET A 173 8.22 6.01 -8.96
CA MET A 173 7.42 5.12 -8.11
C MET A 173 8.17 4.80 -6.83
N VAL A 174 7.51 4.94 -5.69
CA VAL A 174 8.04 4.68 -4.34
C VAL A 174 7.27 3.52 -3.72
N ALA A 175 7.93 2.41 -3.43
CA ALA A 175 7.31 1.22 -2.84
C ALA A 175 8.27 0.37 -2.01
N SER A 176 7.72 -0.40 -1.07
CA SER A 176 8.42 -1.50 -0.39
C SER A 176 8.36 -2.82 -1.16
N HIS A 177 7.58 -2.88 -2.23
CA HIS A 177 7.33 -4.07 -3.01
C HIS A 177 8.10 -4.01 -4.34
N LYS A 178 9.13 -4.84 -4.49
CA LYS A 178 10.00 -4.85 -5.69
C LYS A 178 9.26 -5.15 -6.99
N TYR A 179 8.19 -5.97 -6.96
CA TYR A 179 7.38 -6.24 -8.15
C TYR A 179 6.72 -4.97 -8.72
N ASP A 180 6.32 -4.05 -7.84
CA ASP A 180 5.69 -2.78 -8.18
C ASP A 180 6.70 -1.84 -8.86
N LEU A 181 7.90 -1.73 -8.29
CA LEU A 181 8.99 -0.95 -8.85
C LEU A 181 9.46 -1.48 -10.21
N ARG A 182 9.57 -2.80 -10.36
CA ARG A 182 9.95 -3.42 -11.63
C ARG A 182 8.91 -3.14 -12.72
N ALA A 183 7.62 -3.17 -12.38
CA ALA A 183 6.56 -2.83 -13.32
C ALA A 183 6.60 -1.36 -13.73
N ALA A 184 6.85 -0.44 -12.81
CA ALA A 184 7.04 0.97 -13.08
C ALA A 184 8.28 1.22 -13.95
N ALA A 185 9.43 0.62 -13.62
CA ALA A 185 10.68 0.71 -14.39
C ALA A 185 10.51 0.26 -15.83
N ALA A 186 9.76 -0.83 -16.06
CA ALA A 186 9.46 -1.34 -17.41
C ALA A 186 8.68 -0.34 -18.29
N LEU A 187 8.06 0.66 -17.68
CA LEU A 187 7.34 1.74 -18.35
C LEU A 187 8.14 3.06 -18.43
N GLY A 188 9.38 3.07 -17.92
CA GLY A 188 10.27 4.23 -17.92
C GLY A 188 10.12 5.18 -16.75
N PHE A 189 9.42 4.77 -15.68
CA PHE A 189 9.38 5.51 -14.41
C PHE A 189 10.71 5.38 -13.67
N GLY A 190 11.10 6.41 -12.91
CA GLY A 190 12.10 6.26 -11.87
C GLY A 190 11.59 5.38 -10.73
N THR A 191 12.49 4.85 -9.91
CA THR A 191 12.17 3.86 -8.88
C THR A 191 12.87 4.16 -7.56
N ALA A 192 12.12 4.16 -6.46
CA ALA A 192 12.64 4.25 -5.10
C ALA A 192 12.11 3.09 -4.24
N PHE A 193 13.02 2.22 -3.85
CA PHE A 193 12.72 1.17 -2.88
C PHE A 193 12.82 1.73 -1.46
N VAL A 194 11.81 1.47 -0.64
CA VAL A 194 11.81 1.83 0.79
C VAL A 194 11.64 0.57 1.62
N ALA A 195 12.62 0.27 2.47
CA ALA A 195 12.61 -0.93 3.30
C ALA A 195 11.57 -0.82 4.43
N ARG A 196 10.76 -1.90 4.63
CA ARG A 196 9.77 -2.00 5.70
C ARG A 196 9.94 -3.31 6.47
N PRO A 197 10.96 -3.41 7.35
CA PRO A 197 11.30 -4.67 8.01
C PRO A 197 10.18 -5.24 8.89
N LEU A 198 9.27 -4.40 9.35
CA LEU A 198 8.14 -4.80 10.19
C LEU A 198 6.80 -4.87 9.43
N GLU A 199 6.81 -4.86 8.10
CA GLU A 199 5.57 -4.89 7.30
C GLU A 199 4.62 -6.02 7.70
N PHE A 200 5.18 -7.21 7.98
CA PHE A 200 4.43 -8.38 8.45
C PHE A 200 4.60 -8.64 9.96
N GLY A 201 5.05 -7.63 10.70
CA GLY A 201 5.31 -7.68 12.13
C GLY A 201 6.57 -8.45 12.51
N PRO A 202 6.84 -8.57 13.83
CA PRO A 202 7.99 -9.34 14.32
C PRO A 202 7.97 -10.78 13.82
N GLY A 203 9.10 -11.23 13.27
CA GLY A 203 9.23 -12.58 12.69
C GLY A 203 8.55 -12.77 11.33
N GLY A 204 7.96 -11.72 10.74
CA GLY A 204 7.45 -11.73 9.37
C GLY A 204 8.57 -11.65 8.34
N ALA A 205 8.34 -12.22 7.15
CA ALA A 205 9.32 -12.24 6.06
C ALA A 205 9.09 -11.07 5.09
N ALA A 206 9.54 -9.87 5.46
CA ALA A 206 9.58 -8.73 4.53
C ALA A 206 10.88 -8.79 3.69
N ASP A 207 10.78 -8.49 2.39
CA ASP A 207 11.95 -8.33 1.54
C ASP A 207 12.52 -6.92 1.72
N VAL A 208 13.58 -6.80 2.51
CA VAL A 208 14.23 -5.52 2.83
C VAL A 208 15.59 -5.35 2.15
N ALA A 209 16.01 -6.30 1.34
CA ALA A 209 17.32 -6.26 0.68
C ALA A 209 17.35 -5.14 -0.37
N TYR A 210 18.34 -4.26 -0.29
CA TYR A 210 18.60 -3.26 -1.31
C TYR A 210 19.02 -3.92 -2.64
N SER A 211 18.66 -3.28 -3.74
CA SER A 211 18.98 -3.79 -5.08
C SER A 211 19.46 -2.65 -5.97
N ALA A 212 20.56 -2.89 -6.68
CA ALA A 212 21.11 -1.93 -7.66
C ALA A 212 20.23 -1.76 -8.90
N GLU A 213 19.14 -2.53 -9.03
CA GLU A 213 18.16 -2.34 -10.11
C GLU A 213 17.27 -1.11 -9.92
N PHE A 214 17.21 -0.53 -8.69
CA PHE A 214 16.41 0.64 -8.38
C PHE A 214 17.28 1.90 -8.25
N ASP A 215 16.75 3.04 -8.70
CA ASP A 215 17.49 4.31 -8.71
C ASP A 215 17.83 4.80 -7.30
N VAL A 216 16.92 4.58 -6.34
CA VAL A 216 17.08 4.90 -4.93
C VAL A 216 16.74 3.69 -4.07
N ASN A 217 17.52 3.47 -3.00
CA ASN A 217 17.21 2.50 -1.95
C ASN A 217 17.29 3.23 -0.60
N ALA A 218 16.15 3.36 0.06
CA ALA A 218 16.01 4.09 1.31
C ALA A 218 15.58 3.18 2.47
N SER A 219 16.03 3.48 3.67
CA SER A 219 15.63 2.78 4.89
C SER A 219 14.24 3.18 5.36
N ASP A 220 13.82 4.41 5.06
CA ASP A 220 12.53 5.00 5.42
C ASP A 220 12.25 6.26 4.57
N PHE A 221 11.13 6.98 4.83
CA PHE A 221 10.79 8.18 4.06
C PHE A 221 11.64 9.41 4.43
N LEU A 222 12.26 9.44 5.60
CA LEU A 222 13.20 10.52 5.94
C LEU A 222 14.51 10.36 5.18
N ASP A 223 15.04 9.14 5.12
CA ASP A 223 16.20 8.80 4.30
C ASP A 223 15.91 9.03 2.81
N LEU A 224 14.71 8.65 2.32
CA LEU A 224 14.29 8.97 0.95
C LEU A 224 14.32 10.48 0.68
N ALA A 225 13.81 11.30 1.59
CA ALA A 225 13.80 12.75 1.45
C ALA A 225 15.23 13.32 1.42
N GLU A 226 16.13 12.81 2.26
CA GLU A 226 17.54 13.20 2.28
C GLU A 226 18.24 12.87 0.97
N GLN A 227 18.07 11.64 0.46
CA GLN A 227 18.68 11.19 -0.80
C GLN A 227 18.16 11.98 -2.02
N LEU A 228 16.91 12.48 -1.97
CA LEU A 228 16.31 13.31 -3.01
C LEU A 228 16.57 14.82 -2.80
N GLY A 229 17.35 15.21 -1.79
CA GLY A 229 17.78 16.60 -1.56
C GLY A 229 16.72 17.49 -0.91
N CYS A 230 15.78 16.91 -0.14
CA CYS A 230 14.72 17.64 0.59
C CYS A 230 15.04 17.79 2.07
#